data_84cc46f1e808bc4c08b141d9f6cdff2c
#
_entry.id   84cc46f1e808bc4c08b141d9f6cdff2c
#
_cell.length_a   1.000
_cell.length_b   1.000
_cell.length_c   1.000
_cell.angle_alpha   90.00
_cell.angle_beta   90.00
_cell.angle_gamma   90.00
#
_symmetry.space_group_name_H-M   'P 1'
#
loop_
_entity.id
_entity.type
_entity.pdbx_description
1 polymer ?
#
loop_
_entity_poly.entity_id
_entity_poly.type
_entity_poly.pdbx_seq_one_letter_code
_entity_poly.pdbx_strand_id
1 'polypeptide(L)'
;MLIIHDKIGVIDQVGVNAIYAYRLFLSSNNQSPKVLSFGLQAGVSTYRAQYSQLDIYHPTDPSFTQDVNQTMPTFGFGIYYYSDKFYAGLSAPNLMYNVFDRGDELETIVQSNPVILNSGYVITLSRLMKIRPNFLLKLLDQKVVELDLNANISFDDVLWLGVSYQVSSSVNLLAEVQITNQLRIGYSYAFRTSTINRVDLGSHEFMINYRFKYPKSGVVTPRHF
;
A
#
# COMPACT_ATOMS: atom_id res chain seq x y z
N MET A 1 2.22 13.15 -5.90
CA MET A 1 3.46 13.02 -5.12
C MET A 1 3.17 12.13 -3.93
N LEU A 2 4.05 11.18 -3.60
CA LEU A 2 3.97 10.28 -2.47
C LEU A 2 5.23 10.46 -1.63
N ILE A 3 5.06 10.70 -0.33
CA ILE A 3 6.15 10.77 0.64
C ILE A 3 5.90 9.67 1.64
N ILE A 4 6.90 8.84 1.89
CA ILE A 4 6.85 7.75 2.86
C ILE A 4 7.98 7.99 3.86
N HIS A 5 7.68 7.86 5.15
CA HIS A 5 8.67 7.80 6.21
C HIS A 5 8.32 6.61 7.10
N ASP A 6 9.25 5.69 7.21
CA ASP A 6 9.14 4.50 8.04
C ASP A 6 10.34 4.39 8.97
N LYS A 7 10.08 4.17 10.25
CA LYS A 7 11.12 4.04 11.28
C LYS A 7 10.84 2.85 12.17
N ILE A 8 11.72 1.87 12.13
CA ILE A 8 11.64 0.64 12.93
C ILE A 8 12.95 0.47 13.69
N GLY A 9 12.93 0.76 14.99
CA GLY A 9 14.12 0.72 15.84
C GLY A 9 15.22 1.66 15.31
N VAL A 10 16.36 1.09 14.91
CA VAL A 10 17.53 1.83 14.38
C VAL A 10 17.49 2.01 12.86
N ILE A 11 16.47 1.46 12.19
CA ILE A 11 16.26 1.58 10.74
C ILE A 11 15.32 2.73 10.47
N ASP A 12 15.71 3.63 9.57
CA ASP A 12 14.96 4.80 9.12
C ASP A 12 14.96 4.83 7.59
N GLN A 13 13.78 4.86 6.99
CA GLN A 13 13.62 4.92 5.54
C GLN A 13 12.73 6.08 5.14
N VAL A 14 13.22 6.94 4.25
CA VAL A 14 12.47 8.07 3.69
C VAL A 14 12.42 7.94 2.18
N GLY A 15 11.22 7.97 1.61
CA GLY A 15 10.99 7.92 0.17
C GLY A 15 10.18 9.11 -0.33
N VAL A 16 10.58 9.66 -1.47
CA VAL A 16 9.81 10.71 -2.18
C VAL A 16 9.64 10.29 -3.63
N ASN A 17 8.38 10.18 -4.07
CA ASN A 17 8.04 9.70 -5.40
C ASN A 17 7.08 10.66 -6.10
N ALA A 18 7.34 10.94 -7.37
CA ALA A 18 6.40 11.53 -8.31
C ALA A 18 5.63 10.43 -9.03
N ILE A 19 4.32 10.61 -9.18
CA ILE A 19 3.46 9.63 -9.83
C ILE A 19 2.67 10.33 -10.93
N TYR A 20 2.67 9.73 -12.12
CA TYR A 20 1.89 10.18 -13.26
C TYR A 20 1.03 9.04 -13.79
N ALA A 21 -0.19 9.34 -14.26
CA ALA A 21 -1.06 8.35 -14.85
C ALA A 21 -1.68 8.88 -16.15
N TYR A 22 -1.53 8.10 -17.21
CA TYR A 22 -2.23 8.30 -18.48
C TYR A 22 -3.48 7.44 -18.51
N ARG A 23 -4.64 8.04 -18.87
CA ARG A 23 -5.94 7.38 -18.83
C ARG A 23 -6.55 7.28 -20.21
N LEU A 24 -6.92 6.07 -20.60
CA LEU A 24 -7.67 5.75 -21.82
C LEU A 24 -9.13 5.51 -21.46
N PHE A 25 -10.03 6.33 -21.99
CA PHE A 25 -11.46 6.14 -21.85
C PHE A 25 -11.93 5.16 -22.92
N LEU A 26 -12.26 3.93 -22.54
CA LEU A 26 -12.67 2.85 -23.44
C LEU A 26 -14.16 2.93 -23.83
N SER A 27 -14.96 3.67 -23.06
CA SER A 27 -16.37 3.88 -23.35
C SER A 27 -16.70 5.36 -23.23
N SER A 28 -17.34 5.89 -24.27
CA SER A 28 -17.81 7.29 -24.33
C SER A 28 -19.16 7.50 -23.65
N ASN A 29 -19.78 6.45 -23.09
CA ASN A 29 -21.07 6.59 -22.44
C ASN A 29 -20.89 7.12 -21.03
N ASN A 30 -21.39 8.34 -20.76
CA ASN A 30 -21.29 9.02 -19.45
C ASN A 30 -21.94 8.24 -18.29
N GLN A 31 -22.73 7.20 -18.58
CA GLN A 31 -23.43 6.43 -17.56
C GLN A 31 -22.59 5.29 -16.96
N SER A 32 -21.56 4.82 -17.66
CA SER A 32 -20.71 3.71 -17.20
C SER A 32 -19.30 3.86 -17.76
N PRO A 33 -18.48 4.75 -17.22
CA PRO A 33 -17.13 4.96 -17.71
C PRO A 33 -16.30 3.70 -17.50
N LYS A 34 -15.64 3.24 -18.57
CA LYS A 34 -14.62 2.20 -18.52
C LYS A 34 -13.28 2.84 -18.83
N VAL A 35 -12.36 2.76 -17.90
CA VAL A 35 -11.07 3.45 -18.01
C VAL A 35 -9.94 2.47 -17.78
N LEU A 36 -8.97 2.51 -18.69
CA LEU A 36 -7.69 1.83 -18.55
C LEU A 36 -6.62 2.90 -18.28
N SER A 37 -5.88 2.74 -17.18
CA SER A 37 -4.86 3.68 -16.77
C SER A 37 -3.50 3.02 -16.77
N PHE A 38 -2.49 3.75 -17.26
CA PHE A 38 -1.08 3.38 -17.20
C PHE A 38 -0.38 4.35 -16.27
N GLY A 39 0.17 3.83 -15.17
CA GLY A 39 0.86 4.59 -14.15
C GLY A 39 2.37 4.46 -14.26
N LEU A 40 3.07 5.57 -14.06
CA LEU A 40 4.52 5.62 -13.92
C LEU A 40 4.85 6.30 -12.60
N GLN A 41 5.84 5.75 -11.92
CA GLN A 41 6.40 6.30 -10.69
C GLN A 41 7.89 6.48 -10.86
N ALA A 42 8.43 7.61 -10.39
CA ALA A 42 9.86 7.85 -10.29
C ALA A 42 10.14 8.65 -9.02
N GLY A 43 11.25 8.34 -8.34
CA GLY A 43 11.61 9.00 -7.11
C GLY A 43 12.95 8.57 -6.56
N VAL A 44 13.14 8.84 -5.28
CA VAL A 44 14.32 8.46 -4.52
C VAL A 44 13.90 7.92 -3.15
N SER A 45 14.62 6.92 -2.66
CA SER A 45 14.48 6.38 -1.30
C SER A 45 15.83 6.38 -0.62
N THR A 46 15.87 6.90 0.60
CA THR A 46 17.06 6.87 1.47
C THR A 46 16.79 5.86 2.59
N TYR A 47 17.69 4.89 2.69
CA TYR A 47 17.72 3.89 3.74
C TYR A 47 18.89 4.17 4.68
N ARG A 48 18.61 4.24 5.97
CA ARG A 48 19.59 4.43 7.03
C ARG A 48 19.41 3.35 8.09
N ALA A 49 20.48 2.68 8.45
CA ALA A 49 20.49 1.75 9.56
C ALA A 49 21.67 2.09 10.47
N GLN A 50 21.37 2.53 11.69
CA GLN A 50 22.37 2.96 12.69
C GLN A 50 22.65 1.79 13.64
N TYR A 51 23.32 0.76 13.14
CA TYR A 51 23.63 -0.43 13.93
C TYR A 51 24.57 -0.14 15.09
N SER A 52 25.40 0.92 14.99
CA SER A 52 26.28 1.39 16.08
C SER A 52 25.53 1.79 17.36
N GLN A 53 24.21 2.05 17.27
CA GLN A 53 23.36 2.39 18.42
C GLN A 53 22.75 1.16 19.11
N LEU A 54 22.97 -0.04 18.56
CA LEU A 54 22.46 -1.27 19.18
C LEU A 54 23.38 -1.70 20.32
N ASP A 55 22.78 -1.98 21.47
CA ASP A 55 23.46 -2.66 22.57
C ASP A 55 23.46 -4.17 22.29
N ILE A 56 24.53 -4.66 21.66
CA ILE A 56 24.66 -6.05 21.21
C ILE A 56 25.54 -6.84 22.16
N TYR A 57 25.13 -8.09 22.43
CA TYR A 57 25.84 -9.00 23.34
C TYR A 57 27.24 -9.38 22.82
N HIS A 58 27.45 -9.38 21.50
CA HIS A 58 28.74 -9.61 20.83
C HIS A 58 29.16 -8.38 20.01
N PRO A 59 29.93 -7.43 20.60
CA PRO A 59 30.33 -6.19 19.91
C PRO A 59 31.20 -6.38 18.64
N THR A 60 31.73 -7.59 18.45
CA THR A 60 32.60 -7.93 17.30
C THR A 60 31.86 -8.62 16.15
N ASP A 61 30.53 -8.72 16.21
CA ASP A 61 29.75 -9.29 15.10
C ASP A 61 29.84 -8.38 13.87
N PRO A 62 30.40 -8.85 12.73
CA PRO A 62 30.58 -8.03 11.53
C PRO A 62 29.26 -7.48 10.98
N SER A 63 28.15 -8.17 11.23
CA SER A 63 26.82 -7.79 10.74
C SER A 63 26.30 -6.47 11.33
N PHE A 64 26.83 -6.01 12.47
CA PHE A 64 26.37 -4.82 13.20
C PHE A 64 27.45 -3.75 13.40
N THR A 65 28.66 -3.94 12.82
CA THR A 65 29.77 -3.01 13.05
C THR A 65 29.73 -1.75 12.24
N GLN A 66 28.97 -1.72 11.14
CA GLN A 66 28.94 -0.58 10.21
C GLN A 66 27.52 -0.04 10.02
N ASP A 67 27.36 1.27 10.18
CA ASP A 67 26.14 1.96 9.83
C ASP A 67 25.97 2.01 8.30
N VAL A 68 24.72 1.86 7.86
CA VAL A 68 24.35 1.93 6.44
C VAL A 68 23.61 3.22 6.19
N ASN A 69 24.01 3.98 5.17
CA ASN A 69 23.29 5.15 4.69
C ASN A 69 23.38 5.15 3.15
N GLN A 70 22.27 4.79 2.52
CA GLN A 70 22.21 4.66 1.07
C GLN A 70 20.97 5.35 0.50
N THR A 71 21.20 6.13 -0.56
CA THR A 71 20.11 6.76 -1.34
C THR A 71 20.05 6.09 -2.70
N MET A 72 18.84 5.64 -3.07
CA MET A 72 18.60 4.84 -4.27
C MET A 72 17.47 5.47 -5.10
N PRO A 73 17.59 5.49 -6.43
CA PRO A 73 16.47 5.84 -7.29
C PRO A 73 15.39 4.75 -7.20
N THR A 74 14.14 5.17 -7.35
CA THR A 74 12.98 4.28 -7.40
C THR A 74 12.22 4.51 -8.70
N PHE A 75 11.86 3.43 -9.39
CA PHE A 75 11.02 3.47 -10.58
C PHE A 75 9.91 2.45 -10.41
N GLY A 76 8.71 2.79 -10.81
CA GLY A 76 7.57 1.90 -10.75
C GLY A 76 6.66 2.06 -11.96
N PHE A 77 5.92 0.98 -12.25
CA PHE A 77 4.95 0.92 -13.32
C PHE A 77 3.68 0.23 -12.81
N GLY A 78 2.53 0.63 -13.36
CA GLY A 78 1.27 -0.02 -13.08
C GLY A 78 0.26 0.12 -14.19
N ILE A 79 -0.63 -0.86 -14.28
CA ILE A 79 -1.81 -0.85 -15.16
C ILE A 79 -3.02 -1.00 -14.25
N TYR A 80 -4.03 -0.16 -14.46
CA TYR A 80 -5.25 -0.19 -13.68
C TYR A 80 -6.47 -0.01 -14.57
N TYR A 81 -7.37 -0.98 -14.52
CA TYR A 81 -8.66 -0.93 -15.16
C TYR A 81 -9.75 -0.70 -14.13
N TYR A 82 -10.69 0.18 -14.42
CA TYR A 82 -11.88 0.33 -13.59
C TYR A 82 -13.13 0.67 -14.40
N SER A 83 -14.25 0.25 -13.86
CA SER A 83 -15.62 0.54 -14.30
C SER A 83 -16.47 0.88 -13.08
N ASP A 84 -17.77 1.09 -13.25
CA ASP A 84 -18.69 1.39 -12.14
C ASP A 84 -18.72 0.33 -11.04
N LYS A 85 -18.49 -0.94 -11.39
CA LYS A 85 -18.65 -2.07 -10.46
C LYS A 85 -17.38 -2.91 -10.29
N PHE A 86 -16.46 -2.86 -11.20
CA PHE A 86 -15.28 -3.73 -11.21
C PHE A 86 -14.00 -2.93 -11.40
N TYR A 87 -12.97 -3.35 -10.70
CA TYR A 87 -11.62 -2.87 -10.93
C TYR A 87 -10.60 -4.01 -10.83
N ALA A 88 -9.50 -3.85 -11.54
CA ALA A 88 -8.32 -4.70 -11.43
C ALA A 88 -7.06 -3.88 -11.69
N GLY A 89 -6.02 -4.14 -10.93
CA GLY A 89 -4.74 -3.47 -11.04
C GLY A 89 -3.58 -4.44 -10.93
N LEU A 90 -2.56 -4.19 -11.73
CA LEU A 90 -1.26 -4.85 -11.68
C LEU A 90 -0.20 -3.77 -11.57
N SER A 91 0.68 -3.87 -10.59
CA SER A 91 1.74 -2.88 -10.38
C SER A 91 3.04 -3.51 -9.88
N ALA A 92 4.15 -2.88 -10.29
CA ALA A 92 5.48 -3.11 -9.77
C ALA A 92 6.02 -1.76 -9.30
N PRO A 93 5.83 -1.41 -8.01
CA PRO A 93 6.20 -0.09 -7.48
C PRO A 93 7.71 0.14 -7.45
N ASN A 94 8.51 -0.93 -7.41
CA ASN A 94 9.96 -0.89 -7.47
C ASN A 94 10.43 -1.83 -8.57
N LEU A 95 11.04 -1.27 -9.63
CA LEU A 95 11.61 -2.05 -10.73
C LEU A 95 13.11 -2.29 -10.57
N MET A 96 13.76 -1.58 -9.65
CA MET A 96 15.19 -1.72 -9.41
C MET A 96 15.44 -2.60 -8.20
N TYR A 97 16.28 -3.59 -8.39
CA TYR A 97 16.80 -4.44 -7.33
C TYR A 97 18.11 -3.82 -6.82
N ASN A 98 18.13 -3.41 -5.58
CA ASN A 98 19.31 -2.83 -4.96
C ASN A 98 19.81 -3.76 -3.86
N VAL A 99 21.01 -4.30 -4.08
CA VAL A 99 21.75 -5.12 -3.13
C VAL A 99 22.90 -4.29 -2.59
N PHE A 100 23.07 -4.29 -1.29
CA PHE A 100 24.23 -3.71 -0.65
C PHE A 100 25.31 -4.79 -0.51
N ASP A 101 26.40 -4.65 -1.25
CA ASP A 101 27.59 -5.50 -1.10
C ASP A 101 28.43 -4.96 0.06
N ARG A 102 28.57 -5.73 1.11
CA ARG A 102 29.37 -5.42 2.28
C ARG A 102 30.83 -5.90 2.16
N GLY A 103 31.21 -6.50 1.04
CA GLY A 103 32.58 -6.98 0.80
C GLY A 103 32.93 -8.33 1.44
N ASP A 104 32.12 -8.84 2.38
CA ASP A 104 32.30 -10.12 3.04
C ASP A 104 31.00 -10.95 2.94
N GLU A 105 30.74 -11.59 1.81
CA GLU A 105 29.69 -12.61 1.57
C GLU A 105 28.25 -12.30 2.08
N LEU A 106 28.00 -11.16 2.76
CA LEU A 106 26.72 -10.77 3.32
C LEU A 106 26.07 -9.69 2.45
N GLU A 107 25.33 -10.12 1.44
CA GLU A 107 24.47 -9.23 0.66
C GLU A 107 23.23 -8.82 1.50
N THR A 108 23.06 -7.53 1.76
CA THR A 108 21.84 -7.02 2.38
C THR A 108 20.92 -6.48 1.29
N ILE A 109 19.77 -7.12 1.09
CA ILE A 109 18.74 -6.65 0.18
C ILE A 109 18.06 -5.44 0.84
N VAL A 110 18.28 -4.26 0.30
CA VAL A 110 17.69 -3.01 0.81
C VAL A 110 16.34 -2.71 0.15
N GLN A 111 16.13 -3.21 -1.07
CA GLN A 111 14.91 -2.95 -1.82
C GLN A 111 14.50 -4.19 -2.61
N SER A 112 13.28 -4.65 -2.38
CA SER A 112 12.67 -5.76 -3.11
C SER A 112 11.77 -5.25 -4.24
N ASN A 113 11.53 -6.10 -5.24
CA ASN A 113 10.71 -5.82 -6.41
C ASN A 113 9.38 -6.58 -6.35
N PRO A 114 8.43 -6.17 -5.50
CA PRO A 114 7.16 -6.84 -5.43
C PRO A 114 6.32 -6.54 -6.68
N VAL A 115 5.64 -7.57 -7.16
CA VAL A 115 4.54 -7.44 -8.11
C VAL A 115 3.24 -7.56 -7.33
N ILE A 116 2.36 -6.58 -7.48
CA ILE A 116 1.11 -6.48 -6.74
C ILE A 116 -0.04 -6.59 -7.73
N LEU A 117 -0.90 -7.57 -7.51
CA LEU A 117 -2.18 -7.73 -8.20
C LEU A 117 -3.31 -7.43 -7.23
N ASN A 118 -4.22 -6.57 -7.60
CA ASN A 118 -5.42 -6.31 -6.83
C ASN A 118 -6.66 -6.32 -7.72
N SER A 119 -7.79 -6.75 -7.16
CA SER A 119 -9.06 -6.68 -7.86
C SER A 119 -10.21 -6.64 -6.86
N GLY A 120 -11.31 -6.03 -7.28
CA GLY A 120 -12.51 -5.95 -6.47
C GLY A 120 -13.77 -5.68 -7.27
N TYR A 121 -14.89 -5.93 -6.63
CA TYR A 121 -16.20 -5.76 -7.21
C TYR A 121 -17.14 -5.01 -6.28
N VAL A 122 -18.01 -4.14 -6.81
CA VAL A 122 -19.01 -3.40 -6.06
C VAL A 122 -20.38 -4.03 -6.28
N ILE A 123 -20.97 -4.57 -5.21
CA ILE A 123 -22.30 -5.16 -5.19
C ILE A 123 -23.23 -4.15 -4.51
N THR A 124 -24.20 -3.61 -5.25
CA THR A 124 -25.22 -2.71 -4.69
C THR A 124 -26.37 -3.53 -4.15
N LEU A 125 -26.53 -3.56 -2.83
CA LEU A 125 -27.63 -4.27 -2.17
C LEU A 125 -28.90 -3.40 -2.11
N SER A 126 -28.73 -2.11 -1.85
CA SER A 126 -29.82 -1.13 -1.82
C SER A 126 -29.30 0.25 -2.22
N ARG A 127 -30.16 1.26 -2.22
CA ARG A 127 -29.75 2.65 -2.47
C ARG A 127 -28.72 3.16 -1.46
N LEU A 128 -28.75 2.64 -0.22
CA LEU A 128 -27.92 3.07 0.88
C LEU A 128 -26.78 2.09 1.20
N MET A 129 -26.82 0.85 0.68
CA MET A 129 -25.87 -0.20 1.06
C MET A 129 -25.16 -0.79 -0.15
N LYS A 130 -23.83 -0.85 -0.06
CA LYS A 130 -22.96 -1.50 -1.04
C LYS A 130 -21.98 -2.42 -0.31
N ILE A 131 -21.71 -3.59 -0.88
CA ILE A 131 -20.64 -4.50 -0.43
C ILE A 131 -19.54 -4.48 -1.47
N ARG A 132 -18.27 -4.50 -1.00
CA ARG A 132 -17.08 -4.48 -1.86
C ARG A 132 -16.13 -5.59 -1.43
N PRO A 133 -16.32 -6.83 -1.93
CA PRO A 133 -15.27 -7.83 -1.85
C PRO A 133 -14.10 -7.42 -2.72
N ASN A 134 -12.88 -7.61 -2.21
CA ASN A 134 -11.66 -7.39 -2.96
C ASN A 134 -10.53 -8.27 -2.43
N PHE A 135 -9.48 -8.42 -3.23
CA PHE A 135 -8.27 -9.10 -2.81
C PHE A 135 -7.04 -8.32 -3.27
N LEU A 136 -5.95 -8.55 -2.55
CA LEU A 136 -4.61 -8.11 -2.93
C LEU A 136 -3.68 -9.31 -2.84
N LEU A 137 -2.91 -9.52 -3.90
CA LEU A 137 -1.87 -10.54 -3.98
C LEU A 137 -0.53 -9.85 -4.24
N LYS A 138 0.44 -10.12 -3.37
CA LYS A 138 1.80 -9.63 -3.50
C LYS A 138 2.74 -10.79 -3.76
N LEU A 139 3.48 -10.68 -4.84
CA LEU A 139 4.49 -11.64 -5.28
C LEU A 139 5.87 -11.02 -5.10
N LEU A 140 6.79 -11.79 -4.57
CA LEU A 140 8.21 -11.46 -4.51
C LEU A 140 9.00 -12.66 -5.05
N ASP A 141 9.86 -12.43 -6.05
CA ASP A 141 10.63 -13.48 -6.72
C ASP A 141 9.76 -14.66 -7.18
N GLN A 142 8.59 -14.34 -7.76
CA GLN A 142 7.58 -15.29 -8.24
C GLN A 142 6.92 -16.15 -7.14
N LYS A 143 7.19 -15.87 -5.87
CA LYS A 143 6.53 -16.52 -4.74
C LYS A 143 5.45 -15.62 -4.16
N VAL A 144 4.34 -16.22 -3.74
CA VAL A 144 3.29 -15.50 -3.01
C VAL A 144 3.82 -15.21 -1.61
N VAL A 145 3.99 -13.92 -1.29
CA VAL A 145 4.43 -13.48 0.04
C VAL A 145 3.30 -12.91 0.87
N GLU A 146 2.20 -12.48 0.22
CA GLU A 146 1.05 -11.88 0.89
C GLU A 146 -0.21 -12.09 0.05
N LEU A 147 -1.29 -12.53 0.70
CA LEU A 147 -2.63 -12.60 0.11
C LEU A 147 -3.62 -12.05 1.14
N ASP A 148 -4.25 -10.93 0.76
CA ASP A 148 -5.27 -10.28 1.56
C ASP A 148 -6.64 -10.46 0.89
N LEU A 149 -7.59 -10.95 1.67
CA LEU A 149 -8.99 -11.06 1.28
C LEU A 149 -9.81 -10.05 2.10
N ASN A 150 -10.51 -9.17 1.42
CA ASN A 150 -11.20 -8.06 2.07
C ASN A 150 -12.67 -8.06 1.71
N ALA A 151 -13.50 -7.69 2.68
CA ALA A 151 -14.91 -7.39 2.47
C ALA A 151 -15.28 -6.10 3.21
N ASN A 152 -15.76 -5.11 2.48
CA ASN A 152 -16.17 -3.83 3.02
C ASN A 152 -17.65 -3.59 2.73
N ILE A 153 -18.38 -3.09 3.71
CA ILE A 153 -19.76 -2.63 3.55
C ILE A 153 -19.81 -1.13 3.74
N SER A 154 -20.52 -0.42 2.87
CA SER A 154 -20.74 1.01 3.01
C SER A 154 -22.22 1.31 3.22
N PHE A 155 -22.50 2.30 4.07
CA PHE A 155 -23.81 2.83 4.38
C PHE A 155 -23.85 4.29 3.96
N ASP A 156 -24.72 4.59 2.98
CA ASP A 156 -24.95 5.93 2.42
C ASP A 156 -23.69 6.68 1.96
N ASP A 157 -22.64 5.92 1.59
CA ASP A 157 -21.29 6.45 1.31
C ASP A 157 -20.73 7.36 2.42
N VAL A 158 -21.25 7.24 3.65
CA VAL A 158 -20.81 7.97 4.85
C VAL A 158 -20.03 7.09 5.81
N LEU A 159 -20.51 5.88 6.09
CA LEU A 159 -19.87 4.92 6.98
C LEU A 159 -19.41 3.71 6.18
N TRP A 160 -18.15 3.32 6.36
CA TRP A 160 -17.59 2.08 5.83
C TRP A 160 -17.12 1.22 6.99
N LEU A 161 -17.52 -0.04 6.97
CA LEU A 161 -17.01 -1.07 7.88
C LEU A 161 -16.39 -2.17 7.05
N GLY A 162 -15.24 -2.67 7.47
CA GLY A 162 -14.50 -3.66 6.72
C GLY A 162 -13.85 -4.72 7.60
N VAL A 163 -13.66 -5.88 7.00
CA VAL A 163 -12.81 -6.94 7.51
C VAL A 163 -11.82 -7.32 6.44
N SER A 164 -10.56 -7.46 6.84
CA SER A 164 -9.48 -7.95 6.00
C SER A 164 -8.86 -9.17 6.65
N TYR A 165 -8.70 -10.23 5.89
CA TYR A 165 -7.98 -11.44 6.29
C TYR A 165 -6.70 -11.55 5.48
N GLN A 166 -5.57 -11.28 6.14
CA GLN A 166 -4.24 -11.53 5.61
C GLN A 166 -3.85 -12.96 5.91
N VAL A 167 -3.74 -13.77 4.86
CA VAL A 167 -3.52 -15.22 4.99
C VAL A 167 -2.26 -15.51 5.80
N SER A 168 -2.42 -16.34 6.84
CA SER A 168 -1.35 -16.75 7.77
C SER A 168 -0.71 -15.62 8.61
N SER A 169 -1.28 -14.43 8.64
CA SER A 169 -0.70 -13.28 9.36
C SER A 169 -1.68 -12.63 10.34
N SER A 170 -2.78 -12.05 9.87
CA SER A 170 -3.67 -11.26 10.71
C SER A 170 -5.12 -11.21 10.20
N VAL A 171 -6.02 -10.83 11.10
CA VAL A 171 -7.37 -10.36 10.77
C VAL A 171 -7.46 -8.90 11.18
N ASN A 172 -7.86 -8.04 10.26
CA ASN A 172 -7.96 -6.61 10.48
C ASN A 172 -9.42 -6.17 10.43
N LEU A 173 -9.84 -5.38 11.40
CA LEU A 173 -11.13 -4.69 11.41
C LEU A 173 -10.92 -3.24 11.03
N LEU A 174 -11.79 -2.71 10.21
CA LEU A 174 -11.67 -1.38 9.61
C LEU A 174 -12.98 -0.61 9.77
N ALA A 175 -12.89 0.64 10.16
CA ALA A 175 -14.01 1.57 10.19
C ALA A 175 -13.58 2.93 9.63
N GLU A 176 -14.36 3.47 8.69
CA GLU A 176 -14.12 4.80 8.11
C GLU A 176 -15.41 5.62 8.11
N VAL A 177 -15.28 6.91 8.35
CA VAL A 177 -16.40 7.86 8.36
C VAL A 177 -16.07 9.07 7.49
N GLN A 178 -16.97 9.40 6.57
CA GLN A 178 -16.93 10.62 5.77
C GLN A 178 -17.54 11.75 6.58
N ILE A 179 -16.70 12.58 7.21
CA ILE A 179 -17.17 13.69 8.07
C ILE A 179 -17.70 14.85 7.23
N THR A 180 -17.01 15.17 6.14
CA THR A 180 -17.41 16.17 5.17
C THR A 180 -17.18 15.65 3.75
N ASN A 181 -17.68 16.37 2.73
CA ASN A 181 -17.40 16.00 1.33
C ASN A 181 -15.90 15.94 0.97
N GLN A 182 -15.03 16.43 1.85
CA GLN A 182 -13.59 16.51 1.63
C GLN A 182 -12.78 15.72 2.65
N LEU A 183 -13.30 15.52 3.89
CA LEU A 183 -12.57 14.89 4.99
C LEU A 183 -13.17 13.53 5.32
N ARG A 184 -12.32 12.51 5.30
CA ARG A 184 -12.59 11.15 5.78
C ARG A 184 -11.58 10.79 6.84
N ILE A 185 -12.03 10.17 7.90
CA ILE A 185 -11.18 9.57 8.92
C ILE A 185 -11.42 8.07 8.96
N GLY A 186 -10.39 7.33 9.30
CA GLY A 186 -10.45 5.88 9.43
C GLY A 186 -9.63 5.39 10.62
N TYR A 187 -10.03 4.23 11.08
CA TYR A 187 -9.35 3.49 12.13
C TYR A 187 -9.34 2.03 11.76
N SER A 188 -8.21 1.37 11.96
CA SER A 188 -8.13 -0.09 11.85
C SER A 188 -7.44 -0.70 13.07
N TYR A 189 -7.81 -1.94 13.36
CA TYR A 189 -7.17 -2.76 14.37
C TYR A 189 -6.84 -4.12 13.79
N ALA A 190 -5.56 -4.49 13.87
CA ALA A 190 -5.04 -5.75 13.38
C ALA A 190 -4.84 -6.75 14.52
N PHE A 191 -5.55 -7.87 14.43
CA PHE A 191 -5.34 -9.03 15.28
C PHE A 191 -4.36 -9.99 14.60
N ARG A 192 -3.23 -10.23 15.20
CA ARG A 192 -2.29 -11.22 14.66
C ARG A 192 -2.77 -12.64 14.94
N THR A 193 -2.77 -13.48 13.91
CA THR A 193 -3.18 -14.89 14.00
C THR A 193 -2.00 -15.86 13.99
N SER A 194 -0.78 -15.34 13.78
CA SER A 194 0.45 -16.14 13.75
C SER A 194 0.93 -16.53 15.15
N THR A 195 1.86 -17.49 15.23
CA THR A 195 2.43 -18.03 16.49
C THR A 195 3.10 -16.97 17.37
N ILE A 196 3.41 -15.79 16.82
CA ILE A 196 3.99 -14.62 17.52
C ILE A 196 2.96 -13.92 18.41
N ASN A 197 1.67 -14.29 18.31
CA ASN A 197 0.56 -13.69 19.07
C ASN A 197 0.71 -13.74 20.61
N ARG A 198 1.69 -14.47 21.14
CA ARG A 198 1.94 -14.52 22.59
C ARG A 198 2.60 -13.25 23.14
N VAL A 199 3.14 -12.38 22.28
CA VAL A 199 3.94 -11.21 22.69
C VAL A 199 3.42 -9.92 22.04
N ASP A 200 2.59 -10.00 20.99
CA ASP A 200 2.08 -8.86 20.24
C ASP A 200 0.56 -8.70 20.44
N LEU A 201 0.16 -7.60 21.07
CA LEU A 201 -1.24 -7.26 21.37
C LEU A 201 -2.02 -6.78 20.11
N GLY A 202 -1.40 -6.77 18.94
CA GLY A 202 -1.96 -6.23 17.71
C GLY A 202 -1.52 -4.79 17.44
N SER A 203 -1.93 -4.25 16.28
CA SER A 203 -1.59 -2.89 15.88
C SER A 203 -2.81 -2.02 15.66
N HIS A 204 -2.68 -0.74 15.95
CA HIS A 204 -3.69 0.29 15.74
C HIS A 204 -3.23 1.23 14.64
N GLU A 205 -4.10 1.53 13.68
CA GLU A 205 -3.80 2.44 12.60
C GLU A 205 -4.86 3.53 12.51
N PHE A 206 -4.43 4.75 12.24
CA PHE A 206 -5.30 5.89 12.05
C PHE A 206 -5.07 6.48 10.67
N MET A 207 -6.13 6.78 9.95
CA MET A 207 -6.11 7.40 8.65
C MET A 207 -6.84 8.73 8.66
N ILE A 208 -6.24 9.75 8.06
CA ILE A 208 -6.89 11.01 7.72
C ILE A 208 -6.73 11.21 6.22
N ASN A 209 -7.84 11.31 5.52
CA ASN A 209 -7.87 11.56 4.10
C ASN A 209 -8.58 12.90 3.84
N TYR A 210 -7.87 13.86 3.25
CA TYR A 210 -8.42 15.14 2.85
C TYR A 210 -8.34 15.32 1.34
N ARG A 211 -9.49 15.56 0.71
CA ARG A 211 -9.60 15.75 -0.73
C ARG A 211 -9.72 17.23 -1.08
N PHE A 212 -8.69 17.78 -1.69
CA PHE A 212 -8.72 19.14 -2.22
C PHE A 212 -9.62 19.21 -3.45
N LYS A 213 -10.62 20.10 -3.44
CA LYS A 213 -11.44 20.39 -4.61
C LYS A 213 -10.82 21.55 -5.37
N TYR A 214 -10.33 21.28 -6.58
CA TYR A 214 -9.96 22.35 -7.51
C TYR A 214 -11.13 22.59 -8.48
N PRO A 215 -11.52 23.86 -8.75
CA PRO A 215 -12.64 24.17 -9.64
C PRO A 215 -12.33 23.96 -11.13
N LYS A 216 -11.43 23.05 -11.49
CA LYS A 216 -11.14 22.73 -12.89
C LYS A 216 -11.94 21.49 -13.31
N SER A 217 -12.86 21.72 -14.26
CA SER A 217 -13.64 20.69 -14.96
C SER A 217 -12.74 19.66 -15.63
N GLY A 218 -13.04 18.37 -15.50
CA GLY A 218 -12.52 17.31 -16.35
C GLY A 218 -11.81 16.14 -15.67
N VAL A 219 -11.54 16.18 -14.37
CA VAL A 219 -10.97 15.01 -13.68
C VAL A 219 -12.08 14.21 -13.01
N VAL A 220 -12.50 13.13 -13.63
CA VAL A 220 -13.41 12.16 -13.01
C VAL A 220 -12.53 11.24 -12.12
N THR A 221 -12.64 11.45 -10.82
CA THR A 221 -12.03 10.52 -9.85
C THR A 221 -13.08 9.46 -9.49
N PRO A 222 -12.81 8.17 -9.66
CA PRO A 222 -13.74 7.12 -9.24
C PRO A 222 -14.02 7.26 -7.73
N ARG A 223 -15.30 7.38 -7.36
CA ARG A 223 -15.71 7.58 -5.95
C ARG A 223 -15.65 6.30 -5.10
N HIS A 224 -15.24 5.19 -5.70
CA HIS A 224 -15.33 3.87 -5.08
C HIS A 224 -13.96 3.27 -4.70
N PHE A 225 -12.88 4.00 -4.88
CA PHE A 225 -11.51 3.52 -4.60
C PHE A 225 -10.75 4.51 -3.75
#